data_902e54880e88e9daaa602720faedd3e9
#
_entry.id   902e54880e88e9daaa602720faedd3e9
#
_cell.length_a   1.000
_cell.length_b   1.000
_cell.length_c   1.000
_cell.angle_alpha   90.00
_cell.angle_beta   90.00
_cell.angle_gamma   90.00
#
_symmetry.space_group_name_H-M   'P 1'
#
loop_
_entity.id
_entity.type
_entity.pdbx_description
1 polymer ?
#
loop_
_entity_poly.entity_id
_entity_poly.type
_entity_poly.pdbx_seq_one_letter_code
_entity_poly.pdbx_strand_id
1 'polypeptide(L)'
;MEAELSGENAGKPEAYPQTGVANTCRSYREYMDMFGLEEEDLNDGPVLDVAGGASSFTAQLRGMGIPAVAADPFYGRRTEDVLADARTEIEVSSAKIAAAAASFDWGYYGSPQRHREMRENSFALFAADYVREDARPRYVAASLPRLPFADGTFRLALCSHFLFLYADAFGETFHREALAELLRVVRPGGEVRVYPLVSLRWESSPYLPALLSSLERLADVGTVPTRLPFTPVRSEVLRLVKIG
;
A
#
# COMPACT_ATOMS: atom_id res chain seq x y z
N MET A 1 -19.90 -46.03 17.30
CA MET A 1 -18.49 -45.66 17.28
C MET A 1 -18.42 -44.39 16.45
N GLU A 2 -18.76 -43.27 17.14
CA GLU A 2 -18.80 -41.92 16.57
C GLU A 2 -17.37 -41.37 16.53
N ALA A 3 -16.91 -41.00 15.35
CA ALA A 3 -15.66 -40.31 15.19
C ALA A 3 -15.92 -38.80 15.41
N GLU A 4 -15.50 -38.29 16.56
CA GLU A 4 -15.46 -36.85 16.85
C GLU A 4 -14.50 -36.19 15.86
N LEU A 5 -15.06 -35.37 14.96
CA LEU A 5 -14.33 -34.41 14.19
C LEU A 5 -13.97 -33.23 15.12
N SER A 6 -12.80 -33.29 15.75
CA SER A 6 -12.19 -32.15 16.40
C SER A 6 -11.77 -31.11 15.34
N GLY A 7 -12.68 -30.19 15.02
CA GLY A 7 -12.34 -28.97 14.30
C GLY A 7 -11.43 -28.13 15.18
N GLU A 8 -10.15 -28.06 14.86
CA GLU A 8 -9.21 -27.12 15.44
C GLU A 8 -9.76 -25.70 15.26
N ASN A 9 -10.13 -25.10 16.35
CA ASN A 9 -10.49 -23.69 16.45
C ASN A 9 -9.17 -22.90 16.32
N ALA A 10 -8.72 -22.68 15.09
CA ALA A 10 -7.57 -21.82 14.84
C ALA A 10 -7.91 -20.41 15.37
N GLY A 11 -7.40 -20.08 16.54
CA GLY A 11 -7.62 -18.81 17.20
C GLY A 11 -7.29 -17.65 16.25
N LYS A 12 -8.08 -16.56 16.33
CA LYS A 12 -7.85 -15.34 15.55
C LYS A 12 -6.38 -14.88 15.76
N PRO A 13 -5.65 -14.52 14.67
CA PRO A 13 -4.29 -14.02 14.78
C PRO A 13 -4.23 -12.78 15.69
N GLU A 14 -3.17 -12.66 16.49
CA GLU A 14 -2.96 -11.48 17.32
C GLU A 14 -2.80 -10.22 16.44
N ALA A 15 -3.29 -9.08 16.97
CA ALA A 15 -3.13 -7.79 16.31
C ALA A 15 -1.62 -7.46 16.11
N TYR A 16 -1.28 -6.90 14.96
CA TYR A 16 0.10 -6.50 14.71
C TYR A 16 0.47 -5.28 15.57
N PRO A 17 1.55 -5.36 16.40
CA PRO A 17 1.92 -4.30 17.32
C PRO A 17 2.59 -3.13 16.60
N GLN A 18 1.79 -2.21 16.06
CA GLN A 18 2.27 -1.02 15.36
C GLN A 18 1.86 0.25 16.08
N THR A 19 2.81 1.16 16.28
CA THR A 19 2.58 2.52 16.79
C THR A 19 2.83 3.51 15.66
N GLY A 20 1.82 4.32 15.31
CA GLY A 20 1.90 5.23 14.16
C GLY A 20 1.87 4.50 12.81
N VAL A 21 2.04 5.26 11.74
CA VAL A 21 2.08 4.73 10.36
C VAL A 21 3.51 4.37 10.00
N ALA A 22 3.74 3.13 9.57
CA ALA A 22 5.06 2.64 9.17
C ALA A 22 5.45 3.11 7.76
N ASN A 23 6.71 3.48 7.57
CA ASN A 23 7.28 3.84 6.27
C ASN A 23 8.01 2.64 5.67
N THR A 24 7.28 1.74 5.01
CA THR A 24 7.84 0.50 4.51
C THR A 24 8.59 0.67 3.18
N CYS A 25 9.71 -0.07 3.02
CA CYS A 25 10.53 -0.08 1.80
C CYS A 25 10.11 -1.22 0.88
N ARG A 26 8.99 -1.09 0.16
CA ARG A 26 8.50 -2.12 -0.78
C ARG A 26 9.10 -1.93 -2.16
N SER A 27 9.42 -3.06 -2.81
CA SER A 27 9.97 -3.09 -4.16
C SER A 27 8.87 -2.98 -5.25
N TYR A 28 9.29 -2.69 -6.48
CA TYR A 28 8.43 -2.74 -7.67
C TYR A 28 7.72 -4.09 -7.82
N ARG A 29 8.46 -5.21 -7.67
CA ARG A 29 7.88 -6.54 -7.80
C ARG A 29 6.80 -6.79 -6.76
N GLU A 30 7.02 -6.35 -5.52
CA GLU A 30 5.98 -6.46 -4.49
C GLU A 30 4.73 -5.64 -4.82
N TYR A 31 4.87 -4.46 -5.44
CA TYR A 31 3.72 -3.68 -5.91
C TYR A 31 2.96 -4.41 -7.01
N MET A 32 3.66 -4.94 -8.02
CA MET A 32 3.04 -5.72 -9.10
C MET A 32 2.27 -6.91 -8.56
N ASP A 33 2.87 -7.67 -7.67
CA ASP A 33 2.25 -8.87 -7.09
C ASP A 33 1.14 -8.52 -6.09
N MET A 34 1.37 -7.53 -5.24
CA MET A 34 0.43 -7.09 -4.21
C MET A 34 -0.86 -6.53 -4.80
N PHE A 35 -0.74 -5.68 -5.79
CA PHE A 35 -1.90 -5.06 -6.43
C PHE A 35 -2.46 -5.87 -7.60
N GLY A 36 -1.86 -7.01 -7.96
CA GLY A 36 -2.27 -7.80 -9.12
C GLY A 36 -2.08 -7.04 -10.43
N LEU A 37 -1.03 -6.22 -10.53
CA LEU A 37 -0.73 -5.43 -11.72
C LEU A 37 -0.04 -6.26 -12.80
N GLU A 38 -0.33 -5.92 -14.05
CA GLU A 38 0.43 -6.32 -15.22
C GLU A 38 1.15 -5.09 -15.80
N GLU A 39 2.14 -5.30 -16.66
CA GLU A 39 2.92 -4.18 -17.24
C GLU A 39 2.04 -3.21 -18.03
N GLU A 40 0.97 -3.72 -18.65
CA GLU A 40 0.00 -2.94 -19.40
C GLU A 40 -0.77 -1.96 -18.51
N ASP A 41 -0.98 -2.27 -17.23
CA ASP A 41 -1.66 -1.38 -16.28
C ASP A 41 -0.85 -0.10 -16.01
N LEU A 42 0.46 -0.16 -16.21
CA LEU A 42 1.39 0.96 -15.99
C LEU A 42 1.58 1.84 -17.23
N ASN A 43 1.11 1.38 -18.37
CA ASN A 43 1.17 2.13 -19.62
C ASN A 43 0.02 3.15 -19.68
N ASP A 44 0.10 4.07 -20.64
CA ASP A 44 -1.00 4.99 -20.94
C ASP A 44 -1.26 6.06 -19.89
N GLY A 45 -0.22 6.49 -19.14
CA GLY A 45 -0.32 7.68 -18.30
C GLY A 45 0.43 7.61 -16.96
N PRO A 46 0.43 8.72 -16.21
CA PRO A 46 1.14 8.79 -14.94
C PRO A 46 0.55 7.89 -13.86
N VAL A 47 1.43 7.36 -13.01
CA VAL A 47 1.08 6.53 -11.84
C VAL A 47 1.29 7.35 -10.56
N LEU A 48 0.34 7.27 -9.64
CA LEU A 48 0.42 7.86 -8.30
C LEU A 48 0.56 6.76 -7.25
N ASP A 49 1.58 6.86 -6.41
CA ASP A 49 1.79 6.00 -5.24
C ASP A 49 1.48 6.81 -3.96
N VAL A 50 0.34 6.54 -3.32
CA VAL A 50 -0.11 7.26 -2.12
C VAL A 50 0.25 6.48 -0.87
N ALA A 51 0.80 7.19 0.13
CA ALA A 51 1.46 6.62 1.29
C ALA A 51 2.65 5.74 0.85
N GLY A 52 3.43 6.27 -0.11
CA GLY A 52 4.53 5.55 -0.75
C GLY A 52 5.72 5.26 0.17
N GLY A 53 5.87 5.98 1.28
CA GLY A 53 6.95 5.77 2.25
C GLY A 53 8.32 5.76 1.59
N ALA A 54 9.17 4.77 1.93
CA ALA A 54 10.49 4.59 1.34
C ALA A 54 10.52 3.47 0.26
N SER A 55 9.39 3.29 -0.44
CA SER A 55 9.28 2.32 -1.54
C SER A 55 10.15 2.68 -2.74
N SER A 56 10.75 1.67 -3.39
CA SER A 56 11.47 1.85 -4.65
C SER A 56 10.56 1.87 -5.89
N PHE A 57 9.26 1.73 -5.74
CA PHE A 57 8.33 1.60 -6.87
C PHE A 57 8.42 2.79 -7.83
N THR A 58 8.26 4.02 -7.31
CA THR A 58 8.38 5.26 -8.12
C THR A 58 9.75 5.40 -8.78
N ALA A 59 10.84 5.08 -8.06
CA ALA A 59 12.20 5.10 -8.61
C ALA A 59 12.37 4.13 -9.79
N GLN A 60 11.82 2.92 -9.65
CA GLN A 60 11.93 1.89 -10.70
C GLN A 60 11.05 2.20 -11.91
N LEU A 61 9.82 2.70 -11.74
CA LEU A 61 8.97 3.18 -12.84
C LEU A 61 9.69 4.26 -13.66
N ARG A 62 10.34 5.21 -12.97
CA ARG A 62 11.13 6.22 -13.64
C ARG A 62 12.27 5.62 -14.49
N GLY A 63 12.99 4.63 -13.94
CA GLY A 63 14.04 3.92 -14.66
C GLY A 63 13.54 3.22 -15.93
N MET A 64 12.26 2.87 -15.97
CA MET A 64 11.55 2.29 -17.12
C MET A 64 10.97 3.37 -18.06
N GLY A 65 11.11 4.66 -17.75
CA GLY A 65 10.54 5.76 -18.53
C GLY A 65 9.04 5.98 -18.28
N ILE A 66 8.47 5.36 -17.25
CA ILE A 66 7.06 5.50 -16.87
C ILE A 66 6.93 6.68 -15.90
N PRO A 67 6.08 7.70 -16.21
CA PRO A 67 5.85 8.82 -15.32
C PRO A 67 5.20 8.34 -14.01
N ALA A 68 5.82 8.66 -12.87
CA ALA A 68 5.31 8.28 -11.56
C ALA A 68 5.58 9.34 -10.51
N VAL A 69 4.67 9.47 -9.55
CA VAL A 69 4.76 10.37 -8.39
C VAL A 69 4.39 9.59 -7.14
N ALA A 70 5.18 9.74 -6.09
CA ALA A 70 4.85 9.28 -4.75
C ALA A 70 4.37 10.45 -3.89
N ALA A 71 3.29 10.27 -3.14
CA ALA A 71 2.72 11.25 -2.22
C ALA A 71 2.71 10.68 -0.80
N ASP A 72 3.45 11.33 0.11
CA ASP A 72 3.53 10.93 1.51
C ASP A 72 3.95 12.14 2.36
N PRO A 73 3.35 12.42 3.53
CA PRO A 73 3.81 13.49 4.42
C PRO A 73 5.27 13.31 4.87
N PHE A 74 5.79 12.09 4.82
CA PHE A 74 7.16 11.72 5.08
C PHE A 74 8.18 12.56 4.27
N TYR A 75 7.85 12.94 3.04
CA TYR A 75 8.74 13.70 2.13
C TYR A 75 8.85 15.21 2.47
N GLY A 76 8.06 15.71 3.41
CA GLY A 76 8.14 17.10 3.89
C GLY A 76 9.29 17.38 4.86
N ARG A 77 10.05 16.36 5.21
CA ARG A 77 11.17 16.42 6.16
C ARG A 77 12.51 16.62 5.44
N ARG A 78 13.56 16.83 6.20
CA ARG A 78 14.93 16.90 5.63
C ARG A 78 15.31 15.54 5.04
N THR A 79 16.02 15.55 3.93
CA THR A 79 16.42 14.33 3.24
C THR A 79 17.16 13.34 4.14
N GLU A 80 18.07 13.84 4.99
CA GLU A 80 18.83 13.01 5.91
C GLU A 80 17.94 12.32 6.93
N ASP A 81 16.92 13.03 7.44
CA ASP A 81 15.97 12.49 8.42
C ASP A 81 15.08 11.42 7.78
N VAL A 82 14.62 11.64 6.55
CA VAL A 82 13.85 10.66 5.78
C VAL A 82 14.63 9.36 5.60
N LEU A 83 15.90 9.46 5.19
CA LEU A 83 16.74 8.30 4.97
C LEU A 83 17.12 7.57 6.28
N ALA A 84 17.36 8.33 7.36
CA ALA A 84 17.66 7.74 8.66
C ALA A 84 16.46 6.98 9.23
N ASP A 85 15.27 7.59 9.18
CA ASP A 85 14.05 6.96 9.69
C ASP A 85 13.66 5.72 8.87
N ALA A 86 13.81 5.76 7.54
CA ALA A 86 13.54 4.61 6.69
C ALA A 86 14.46 3.41 7.04
N ARG A 87 15.73 3.66 7.35
CA ARG A 87 16.65 2.61 7.84
C ARG A 87 16.22 2.05 9.19
N THR A 88 15.90 2.92 10.12
CA THR A 88 15.42 2.52 11.46
C THR A 88 14.13 1.70 11.35
N GLU A 89 13.21 2.08 10.46
CA GLU A 89 11.97 1.32 10.23
C GLU A 89 12.25 -0.09 9.71
N ILE A 90 13.23 -0.28 8.82
CA ILE A 90 13.62 -1.63 8.37
C ILE A 90 14.06 -2.50 9.55
N GLU A 91 14.88 -1.96 10.44
CA GLU A 91 15.36 -2.71 11.62
C GLU A 91 14.21 -3.06 12.56
N VAL A 92 13.39 -2.07 12.90
CA VAL A 92 12.26 -2.24 13.82
C VAL A 92 11.22 -3.19 13.26
N SER A 93 10.79 -2.99 12.00
CA SER A 93 9.76 -3.83 11.38
C SER A 93 10.25 -5.25 11.14
N SER A 94 11.51 -5.43 10.71
CA SER A 94 12.09 -6.76 10.51
C SER A 94 12.19 -7.53 11.83
N ALA A 95 12.56 -6.88 12.94
CA ALA A 95 12.58 -7.51 14.25
C ALA A 95 11.18 -7.94 14.72
N LYS A 96 10.15 -7.07 14.54
CA LYS A 96 8.76 -7.39 14.87
C LYS A 96 8.23 -8.57 14.05
N ILE A 97 8.47 -8.55 12.74
CA ILE A 97 8.04 -9.62 11.82
C ILE A 97 8.75 -10.94 12.18
N ALA A 98 10.05 -10.91 12.47
CA ALA A 98 10.80 -12.09 12.88
C ALA A 98 10.29 -12.68 14.22
N ALA A 99 9.95 -11.82 15.18
CA ALA A 99 9.36 -12.24 16.45
C ALA A 99 7.98 -12.91 16.29
N ALA A 100 7.20 -12.47 15.30
CA ALA A 100 5.87 -13.02 14.97
C ALA A 100 5.90 -13.96 13.75
N ALA A 101 7.04 -14.55 13.41
CA ALA A 101 7.24 -15.28 12.14
C ALA A 101 6.22 -16.41 11.92
N ALA A 102 5.76 -17.07 12.97
CA ALA A 102 4.78 -18.16 12.87
C ALA A 102 3.38 -17.68 12.40
N SER A 103 3.10 -16.38 12.45
CA SER A 103 1.80 -15.80 12.08
C SER A 103 1.74 -15.38 10.61
N PHE A 104 2.85 -15.43 9.85
CA PHE A 104 2.93 -14.95 8.48
C PHE A 104 3.10 -16.09 7.46
N ASP A 105 2.56 -15.90 6.26
CA ASP A 105 2.80 -16.80 5.14
C ASP A 105 4.15 -16.46 4.46
N TRP A 106 5.12 -17.33 4.63
CA TRP A 106 6.47 -17.16 4.07
C TRP A 106 6.61 -17.69 2.64
N GLY A 107 5.56 -18.19 2.03
CA GLY A 107 5.59 -18.72 0.66
C GLY A 107 6.18 -17.75 -0.35
N TYR A 108 5.88 -16.46 -0.22
CA TYR A 108 6.39 -15.40 -1.09
C TYR A 108 7.85 -15.01 -0.78
N TYR A 109 8.16 -14.72 0.47
CA TYR A 109 9.49 -14.23 0.86
C TYR A 109 10.48 -15.35 1.19
N GLY A 110 10.02 -16.53 1.51
CA GLY A 110 10.82 -17.69 1.89
C GLY A 110 11.30 -17.67 3.34
N SER A 111 11.68 -16.51 3.89
CA SER A 111 12.12 -16.38 5.29
C SER A 111 12.13 -14.93 5.76
N PRO A 112 12.15 -14.67 7.10
CA PRO A 112 12.35 -13.35 7.66
C PRO A 112 13.63 -12.66 7.17
N GLN A 113 14.71 -13.42 7.03
CA GLN A 113 16.00 -12.93 6.52
C GLN A 113 15.86 -12.39 5.09
N ARG A 114 15.28 -13.15 4.18
CA ARG A 114 15.08 -12.73 2.78
C ARG A 114 14.12 -11.55 2.68
N HIS A 115 13.08 -11.51 3.51
CA HIS A 115 12.18 -10.35 3.62
C HIS A 115 12.97 -9.09 3.97
N ARG A 116 13.86 -9.15 4.98
CA ARG A 116 14.72 -8.02 5.36
C ARG A 116 15.64 -7.60 4.22
N GLU A 117 16.32 -8.53 3.58
CA GLU A 117 17.19 -8.26 2.42
C GLU A 117 16.44 -7.54 1.29
N MET A 118 15.19 -7.93 1.02
CA MET A 118 14.35 -7.25 0.03
C MET A 118 14.02 -5.82 0.44
N ARG A 119 13.79 -5.55 1.75
CA ARG A 119 13.59 -4.19 2.28
C ARG A 119 14.84 -3.33 2.10
N GLU A 120 16.01 -3.87 2.43
CA GLU A 120 17.31 -3.18 2.31
C GLU A 120 17.62 -2.85 0.85
N ASN A 121 17.41 -3.79 -0.06
CA ASN A 121 17.59 -3.58 -1.50
C ASN A 121 16.63 -2.52 -2.06
N SER A 122 15.36 -2.57 -1.68
CA SER A 122 14.38 -1.56 -2.08
C SER A 122 14.75 -0.18 -1.54
N PHE A 123 15.14 -0.08 -0.27
CA PHE A 123 15.60 1.15 0.33
C PHE A 123 16.81 1.74 -0.42
N ALA A 124 17.77 0.92 -0.81
CA ALA A 124 18.94 1.40 -1.57
C ALA A 124 18.54 2.07 -2.89
N LEU A 125 17.56 1.49 -3.62
CA LEU A 125 17.03 2.06 -4.86
C LEU A 125 16.24 3.37 -4.60
N PHE A 126 15.39 3.38 -3.58
CA PHE A 126 14.69 4.60 -3.16
C PHE A 126 15.67 5.70 -2.82
N ALA A 127 16.64 5.43 -1.94
CA ALA A 127 17.61 6.41 -1.47
C ALA A 127 18.44 7.00 -2.63
N ALA A 128 18.87 6.14 -3.56
CA ALA A 128 19.63 6.58 -4.73
C ALA A 128 18.83 7.52 -5.65
N ASP A 129 17.51 7.32 -5.79
CA ASP A 129 16.65 8.22 -6.57
C ASP A 129 16.25 9.47 -5.76
N TYR A 130 15.95 9.32 -4.47
CA TYR A 130 15.44 10.39 -3.60
C TYR A 130 16.42 11.54 -3.38
N VAL A 131 17.73 11.27 -3.37
CA VAL A 131 18.79 12.29 -3.20
C VAL A 131 19.12 13.09 -4.47
N ARG A 132 18.56 12.72 -5.62
CA ARG A 132 18.82 13.41 -6.87
C ARG A 132 18.19 14.81 -6.87
N GLU A 133 18.85 15.75 -7.49
CA GLU A 133 18.34 17.15 -7.60
C GLU A 133 16.97 17.22 -8.30
N ASP A 134 16.73 16.34 -9.29
CA ASP A 134 15.49 16.25 -10.05
C ASP A 134 14.40 15.38 -9.39
N ALA A 135 14.61 14.90 -8.15
CA ALA A 135 13.69 14.01 -7.45
C ALA A 135 12.44 14.73 -6.89
N ARG A 136 12.58 15.98 -6.45
CA ARG A 136 11.52 16.72 -5.73
C ARG A 136 10.14 16.71 -6.39
N PRO A 137 9.98 16.84 -7.72
CA PRO A 137 8.66 16.76 -8.35
C PRO A 137 8.01 15.36 -8.26
N ARG A 138 8.78 14.31 -7.95
CA ARG A 138 8.31 12.94 -7.87
C ARG A 138 7.95 12.48 -6.46
N TYR A 139 8.48 13.15 -5.45
CA TYR A 139 8.23 12.84 -4.04
C TYR A 139 7.56 14.03 -3.38
N VAL A 140 6.25 14.01 -3.33
CA VAL A 140 5.41 15.14 -2.92
C VAL A 140 4.97 14.97 -1.47
N ALA A 141 5.28 15.95 -0.63
CA ALA A 141 4.82 15.99 0.76
C ALA A 141 3.31 16.28 0.78
N ALA A 142 2.50 15.23 0.86
CA ALA A 142 1.04 15.33 0.89
C ALA A 142 0.41 14.13 1.59
N SER A 143 -0.81 14.30 2.07
CA SER A 143 -1.57 13.24 2.74
C SER A 143 -3.04 13.25 2.32
N LEU A 144 -3.65 12.07 2.31
CA LEU A 144 -5.11 11.95 2.26
C LEU A 144 -5.73 12.67 3.47
N PRO A 145 -6.94 13.22 3.35
CA PRO A 145 -7.81 13.13 2.18
C PRO A 145 -7.67 14.30 1.19
N ARG A 146 -6.52 14.98 1.13
CA ARG A 146 -6.28 16.12 0.21
C ARG A 146 -4.92 16.00 -0.44
N LEU A 147 -4.92 15.90 -1.77
CA LEU A 147 -3.72 15.78 -2.58
C LEU A 147 -3.55 17.02 -3.47
N PRO A 148 -2.33 17.55 -3.63
CA PRO A 148 -2.07 18.79 -4.37
C PRO A 148 -2.00 18.56 -5.89
N PHE A 149 -2.87 17.70 -6.43
CA PHE A 149 -2.91 17.38 -7.84
C PHE A 149 -4.23 17.83 -8.45
N ALA A 150 -4.22 18.22 -9.73
CA ALA A 150 -5.42 18.54 -10.48
C ALA A 150 -6.30 17.29 -10.69
N ASP A 151 -7.58 17.51 -10.96
CA ASP A 151 -8.53 16.45 -11.31
C ASP A 151 -8.04 15.70 -12.55
N GLY A 152 -8.17 14.39 -12.54
CA GLY A 152 -7.87 13.56 -13.70
C GLY A 152 -6.40 13.53 -14.14
N THR A 153 -5.46 13.81 -13.24
CA THR A 153 -4.02 13.84 -13.53
C THR A 153 -3.46 12.44 -13.81
N PHE A 154 -3.91 11.42 -13.08
CA PHE A 154 -3.29 10.10 -13.11
C PHE A 154 -4.13 9.08 -13.87
N ARG A 155 -3.46 8.09 -14.47
CA ARG A 155 -4.08 6.89 -15.03
C ARG A 155 -4.37 5.85 -13.94
N LEU A 156 -3.44 5.72 -13.00
CA LEU A 156 -3.48 4.75 -11.91
C LEU A 156 -3.08 5.41 -10.60
N ALA A 157 -3.84 5.18 -9.54
CA ALA A 157 -3.49 5.56 -8.18
C ALA A 157 -3.48 4.32 -7.28
N LEU A 158 -2.37 4.12 -6.58
CA LEU A 158 -2.15 3.00 -5.66
C LEU A 158 -2.08 3.51 -4.23
N CYS A 159 -2.70 2.81 -3.29
CA CYS A 159 -2.59 3.10 -1.86
C CYS A 159 -2.26 1.80 -1.10
N SER A 160 -0.98 1.68 -0.72
CA SER A 160 -0.42 0.48 -0.11
C SER A 160 -0.37 0.58 1.41
N HIS A 161 -0.93 -0.41 2.11
CA HIS A 161 -0.77 -0.61 3.57
C HIS A 161 -1.02 0.65 4.41
N PHE A 162 -1.97 1.46 4.00
CA PHE A 162 -2.34 2.67 4.73
C PHE A 162 -3.83 2.71 5.06
N LEU A 163 -4.70 2.92 4.08
CA LEU A 163 -6.07 3.37 4.28
C LEU A 163 -6.83 2.46 5.28
N PHE A 164 -7.05 1.20 4.94
CA PHE A 164 -7.79 0.27 5.82
C PHE A 164 -6.91 -0.42 6.86
N LEU A 165 -5.60 -0.54 6.63
CA LEU A 165 -4.69 -1.12 7.61
C LEU A 165 -4.72 -0.35 8.94
N TYR A 166 -4.86 0.98 8.86
CA TYR A 166 -4.96 1.87 10.03
C TYR A 166 -6.40 2.33 10.30
N ALA A 167 -7.41 1.55 9.91
CA ALA A 167 -8.81 1.91 10.06
C ALA A 167 -9.22 2.25 11.49
N ASP A 168 -8.58 1.66 12.48
CA ASP A 168 -8.84 1.95 13.90
C ASP A 168 -8.42 3.38 14.30
N ALA A 169 -7.51 4.01 13.55
CA ALA A 169 -7.06 5.38 13.79
C ALA A 169 -7.87 6.42 13.01
N PHE A 170 -8.58 5.99 11.96
CA PHE A 170 -9.32 6.86 11.05
C PHE A 170 -10.78 6.43 10.98
N GLY A 171 -11.71 7.38 11.14
CA GLY A 171 -13.16 7.08 11.06
C GLY A 171 -13.66 6.92 9.62
N GLU A 172 -14.91 6.49 9.47
CA GLU A 172 -15.60 6.29 8.19
C GLU A 172 -15.55 7.53 7.28
N THR A 173 -15.74 8.73 7.85
CA THR A 173 -15.68 9.99 7.08
C THR A 173 -14.35 10.17 6.39
N PHE A 174 -13.23 9.91 7.08
CA PHE A 174 -11.90 9.98 6.49
C PHE A 174 -11.76 9.02 5.29
N HIS A 175 -12.20 7.76 5.43
CA HIS A 175 -12.12 6.78 4.34
C HIS A 175 -12.96 7.20 3.13
N ARG A 176 -14.15 7.78 3.36
CA ARG A 176 -15.02 8.27 2.29
C ARG A 176 -14.34 9.42 1.54
N GLU A 177 -13.83 10.40 2.27
CA GLU A 177 -13.13 11.54 1.68
C GLU A 177 -11.85 11.11 0.96
N ALA A 178 -11.10 10.17 1.53
CA ALA A 178 -9.86 9.65 0.94
C ALA A 178 -10.11 8.90 -0.37
N LEU A 179 -11.12 8.03 -0.44
CA LEU A 179 -11.48 7.32 -1.67
C LEU A 179 -12.03 8.27 -2.73
N ALA A 180 -12.83 9.27 -2.34
CA ALA A 180 -13.29 10.30 -3.25
C ALA A 180 -12.11 11.13 -3.82
N GLU A 181 -11.13 11.44 -3.00
CA GLU A 181 -9.93 12.16 -3.43
C GLU A 181 -9.06 11.33 -4.39
N LEU A 182 -8.87 10.04 -4.11
CA LEU A 182 -8.19 9.13 -5.03
C LEU A 182 -8.92 9.05 -6.39
N LEU A 183 -10.25 8.97 -6.38
CA LEU A 183 -11.04 9.02 -7.61
C LEU A 183 -10.99 10.39 -8.29
N ARG A 184 -10.91 11.50 -7.54
CA ARG A 184 -10.77 12.83 -8.14
C ARG A 184 -9.50 12.96 -8.97
N VAL A 185 -8.37 12.50 -8.44
CA VAL A 185 -7.07 12.68 -9.08
C VAL A 185 -6.82 11.73 -10.25
N VAL A 186 -7.57 10.62 -10.38
CA VAL A 186 -7.49 9.78 -11.58
C VAL A 186 -8.46 10.29 -12.66
N ARG A 187 -8.07 10.13 -13.93
CA ARG A 187 -8.90 10.51 -15.09
C ARG A 187 -10.10 9.57 -15.26
N PRO A 188 -11.13 9.95 -16.02
CA PRO A 188 -12.15 9.00 -16.45
C PRO A 188 -11.53 7.76 -17.12
N GLY A 189 -12.01 6.56 -16.78
CA GLY A 189 -11.40 5.29 -17.16
C GLY A 189 -10.08 4.97 -16.45
N GLY A 190 -9.58 5.88 -15.60
CA GLY A 190 -8.45 5.63 -14.71
C GLY A 190 -8.83 4.76 -13.52
N GLU A 191 -7.85 4.23 -12.85
CA GLU A 191 -8.02 3.19 -11.84
C GLU A 191 -7.41 3.56 -10.50
N VAL A 192 -8.08 3.17 -9.41
CA VAL A 192 -7.58 3.24 -8.04
C VAL A 192 -7.49 1.83 -7.50
N ARG A 193 -6.33 1.44 -6.92
CA ARG A 193 -6.19 0.18 -6.17
C ARG A 193 -5.75 0.44 -4.74
N VAL A 194 -6.43 -0.19 -3.79
CA VAL A 194 -6.15 -0.05 -2.35
C VAL A 194 -5.96 -1.43 -1.73
N TYR A 195 -4.88 -1.59 -0.94
CA TYR A 195 -4.56 -2.84 -0.25
C TYR A 195 -3.85 -2.58 1.09
N PRO A 196 -4.11 -3.39 2.13
CA PRO A 196 -5.16 -4.39 2.26
C PRO A 196 -6.51 -3.77 2.67
N LEU A 197 -7.58 -4.60 2.67
CA LEU A 197 -8.93 -4.22 3.15
C LEU A 197 -9.19 -4.68 4.60
N VAL A 198 -8.13 -5.03 5.31
CA VAL A 198 -8.16 -5.42 6.73
C VAL A 198 -7.28 -4.49 7.56
N SER A 199 -7.66 -4.30 8.81
CA SER A 199 -6.92 -3.50 9.78
C SER A 199 -5.73 -4.28 10.38
N LEU A 200 -4.93 -3.63 11.23
CA LEU A 200 -3.88 -4.27 12.04
C LEU A 200 -4.42 -5.32 13.01
N ARG A 201 -5.74 -5.39 13.21
CA ARG A 201 -6.41 -6.48 13.94
C ARG A 201 -6.87 -7.62 13.04
N TRP A 202 -6.55 -7.57 11.77
CA TRP A 202 -6.94 -8.55 10.76
C TRP A 202 -8.46 -8.64 10.56
N GLU A 203 -9.16 -7.52 10.71
CA GLU A 203 -10.61 -7.39 10.53
C GLU A 203 -10.94 -6.38 9.44
N SER A 204 -11.99 -6.65 8.68
CA SER A 204 -12.59 -5.66 7.79
C SER A 204 -13.35 -4.60 8.60
N SER A 205 -13.30 -3.36 8.14
CA SER A 205 -14.08 -2.29 8.75
C SER A 205 -15.58 -2.52 8.55
N PRO A 206 -16.40 -2.39 9.61
CA PRO A 206 -17.84 -2.70 9.53
C PRO A 206 -18.61 -1.79 8.56
N TYR A 207 -18.09 -0.60 8.27
CA TYR A 207 -18.66 0.33 7.31
C TYR A 207 -18.19 0.11 5.86
N LEU A 208 -17.26 -0.82 5.63
CA LEU A 208 -16.69 -1.03 4.28
C LEU A 208 -17.75 -1.32 3.21
N PRO A 209 -18.76 -2.22 3.42
CA PRO A 209 -19.76 -2.48 2.41
C PRO A 209 -20.58 -1.23 2.04
N ALA A 210 -21.03 -0.46 3.03
CA ALA A 210 -21.80 0.77 2.79
C ALA A 210 -20.96 1.84 2.10
N LEU A 211 -19.67 1.94 2.47
CA LEU A 211 -18.72 2.85 1.84
C LEU A 211 -18.53 2.50 0.36
N LEU A 212 -18.32 1.24 0.01
CA LEU A 212 -18.15 0.81 -1.37
C LEU A 212 -19.40 1.05 -2.21
N SER A 213 -20.60 0.73 -1.69
CA SER A 213 -21.87 1.03 -2.37
C SER A 213 -22.06 2.52 -2.64
N SER A 214 -21.56 3.40 -1.77
CA SER A 214 -21.63 4.85 -1.99
C SER A 214 -20.80 5.34 -3.18
N LEU A 215 -19.80 4.57 -3.61
CA LEU A 215 -18.91 4.90 -4.72
C LEU A 215 -19.39 4.41 -6.09
N GLU A 216 -20.40 3.55 -6.16
CA GLU A 216 -20.92 2.97 -7.41
C GLU A 216 -21.42 4.02 -8.43
N ARG A 217 -21.71 5.24 -7.98
CA ARG A 217 -22.05 6.37 -8.85
C ARG A 217 -20.84 7.05 -9.47
N LEU A 218 -19.66 6.82 -8.93
CA LEU A 218 -18.41 7.47 -9.32
C LEU A 218 -17.45 6.50 -10.01
N ALA A 219 -17.56 5.20 -9.73
CA ALA A 219 -16.66 4.18 -10.20
C ALA A 219 -17.36 2.82 -10.36
N ASP A 220 -16.84 2.00 -11.26
CA ASP A 220 -17.06 0.56 -11.24
C ASP A 220 -16.24 -0.02 -10.09
N VAL A 221 -16.94 -0.60 -9.10
CA VAL A 221 -16.39 -1.07 -7.84
C VAL A 221 -16.25 -2.57 -7.85
N GLY A 222 -15.02 -3.06 -7.65
CA GLY A 222 -14.73 -4.48 -7.60
C GLY A 222 -13.52 -4.80 -6.75
N THR A 223 -13.14 -6.05 -6.73
CA THR A 223 -11.91 -6.53 -6.11
C THR A 223 -11.10 -7.39 -7.08
N VAL A 224 -9.79 -7.44 -6.86
CA VAL A 224 -8.87 -8.33 -7.56
C VAL A 224 -8.03 -9.10 -6.54
N PRO A 225 -7.62 -10.33 -6.85
CA PRO A 225 -6.78 -11.11 -5.94
C PRO A 225 -5.39 -10.51 -5.84
N THR A 226 -4.81 -10.52 -4.63
CA THR A 226 -3.38 -10.28 -4.45
C THR A 226 -2.57 -11.54 -4.78
N ARG A 227 -1.40 -11.36 -5.40
CA ARG A 227 -0.38 -12.40 -5.57
C ARG A 227 0.70 -12.38 -4.48
N LEU A 228 0.52 -11.52 -3.47
CA LEU A 228 1.40 -11.40 -2.30
C LEU A 228 0.64 -11.75 -1.01
N PRO A 229 0.38 -13.05 -0.71
CA PRO A 229 -0.39 -13.48 0.45
C PRO A 229 0.49 -13.53 1.71
N PHE A 230 0.98 -12.39 2.18
CA PHE A 230 1.90 -12.34 3.31
C PHE A 230 1.21 -12.14 4.67
N THR A 231 0.06 -11.48 4.69
CA THR A 231 -0.67 -11.20 5.93
C THR A 231 -1.32 -12.45 6.51
N PRO A 232 -1.46 -12.56 7.85
CA PRO A 232 -2.12 -13.70 8.52
C PRO A 232 -3.54 -13.98 8.02
N VAL A 233 -4.25 -12.95 7.59
CA VAL A 233 -5.58 -13.04 6.98
C VAL A 233 -5.50 -12.60 5.54
N ARG A 234 -6.07 -13.39 4.64
CA ARG A 234 -6.14 -13.02 3.21
C ARG A 234 -7.01 -11.79 3.04
N SER A 235 -6.53 -10.85 2.25
CA SER A 235 -7.26 -9.67 1.82
C SER A 235 -7.20 -9.57 0.31
N GLU A 236 -8.29 -9.13 -0.30
CA GLU A 236 -8.29 -8.73 -1.70
C GLU A 236 -7.84 -7.27 -1.84
N VAL A 237 -7.57 -6.88 -3.06
CA VAL A 237 -7.28 -5.50 -3.46
C VAL A 237 -8.59 -4.85 -3.89
N LEU A 238 -8.97 -3.73 -3.31
CA LEU A 238 -10.05 -2.89 -3.83
C LEU A 238 -9.61 -2.31 -5.19
N ARG A 239 -10.46 -2.45 -6.19
CA ARG A 239 -10.29 -1.88 -7.52
C ARG A 239 -11.48 -0.97 -7.84
N LEU A 240 -11.19 0.28 -8.15
CA LEU A 240 -12.19 1.26 -8.57
C LEU A 240 -11.80 1.77 -9.95
N VAL A 241 -12.68 1.65 -10.94
CA VAL A 241 -12.49 2.25 -12.27
C VAL A 241 -13.39 3.46 -12.38
N LYS A 242 -12.82 4.66 -12.49
CA LYS A 242 -13.59 5.90 -12.53
C LYS A 242 -14.51 5.94 -13.75
N ILE A 243 -15.80 6.18 -13.50
CA ILE A 243 -16.79 6.44 -14.54
C ILE A 243 -16.58 7.87 -15.09
N GLY A 244 -16.91 8.07 -16.36
CA GLY A 244 -16.77 9.36 -17.04
C GLY A 244 -17.78 10.40 -16.60
#